data_96e27b88219fb4c44c568804c37f7d19
#
_entry.id   96e27b88219fb4c44c568804c37f7d19
#
_cell.length_a   1.000
_cell.length_b   1.000
_cell.length_c   1.000
_cell.angle_alpha   90.00
_cell.angle_beta   90.00
_cell.angle_gamma   90.00
#
_symmetry.space_group_name_H-M   'P 1'
#
loop_
_entity.id
_entity.type
_entity.pdbx_description
1 polymer ?
#
loop_
_entity_poly.entity_id
_entity_poly.type
_entity_poly.pdbx_seq_one_letter_code
_entity_poly.pdbx_strand_id
1 'polypeptide(L)'
;VPDNYKILFLQGGGLGENAIIPMNLAGLAAQQPATVDFVHTGSWSGKSIEEAAKYANVNVAASSKAAHFTGVPPVSEWQLTPGAAYLHICTNETIDGVEFQQAPAVPAGTTIVADMSSHILSRVIDVSQYGVIFGGAQKNIGPAGLTVVIVREDLLGKALPICPSAFDWTIVAEHESMYNTPPTYGIYIAGLVFQWL
;
A
#
# COMPACT_ATOMS: atom_id res chain seq x y z
N VAL A 1 5.26 4.04 14.95
CA VAL A 1 5.87 4.25 13.62
C VAL A 1 7.28 4.76 13.86
N PRO A 2 8.33 4.19 13.19
CA PRO A 2 9.71 4.69 13.32
C PRO A 2 9.88 6.12 12.76
N ASP A 3 10.90 6.84 13.23
CA ASP A 3 11.12 8.26 12.89
C ASP A 3 11.46 8.49 11.41
N ASN A 4 11.95 7.46 10.71
CA ASN A 4 12.28 7.49 9.28
C ASN A 4 11.08 7.17 8.36
N TYR A 5 9.86 7.34 8.87
CA TYR A 5 8.61 7.23 8.09
C TYR A 5 7.82 8.53 8.13
N LYS A 6 7.11 8.80 7.04
CA LYS A 6 6.07 9.84 7.00
C LYS A 6 4.69 9.20 7.08
N ILE A 7 3.80 9.85 7.82
CA ILE A 7 2.39 9.51 7.86
C ILE A 7 1.64 10.57 7.07
N LEU A 8 0.99 10.16 5.99
CA LEU A 8 0.29 11.04 5.08
C LEU A 8 -1.22 10.80 5.18
N PHE A 9 -1.97 11.89 5.16
CA PHE A 9 -3.43 11.89 5.11
C PHE A 9 -3.87 12.30 3.71
N LEU A 10 -4.44 11.36 2.98
CA LEU A 10 -4.81 11.49 1.57
C LEU A 10 -6.31 11.28 1.38
N GLN A 11 -6.73 11.36 0.13
CA GLN A 11 -8.09 11.09 -0.33
C GLN A 11 -8.02 9.99 -1.41
N GLY A 12 -9.15 9.34 -1.69
CA GLY A 12 -9.24 8.32 -2.73
C GLY A 12 -9.50 6.90 -2.22
N GLY A 13 -9.24 6.65 -0.92
CA GLY A 13 -9.40 5.31 -0.32
C GLY A 13 -8.39 4.31 -0.90
N GLY A 14 -8.52 3.03 -0.55
CA GLY A 14 -7.64 1.98 -1.07
C GLY A 14 -7.64 1.87 -2.59
N LEU A 15 -8.78 2.12 -3.25
CA LEU A 15 -8.84 2.10 -4.71
C LEU A 15 -8.06 3.25 -5.36
N GLY A 16 -8.06 4.43 -4.74
CA GLY A 16 -7.20 5.54 -5.18
C GLY A 16 -5.72 5.20 -5.05
N GLU A 17 -5.34 4.56 -3.94
CA GLU A 17 -3.96 4.15 -3.70
C GLU A 17 -3.46 3.11 -4.72
N ASN A 18 -4.32 2.27 -5.29
CA ASN A 18 -3.93 1.35 -6.35
C ASN A 18 -3.32 2.05 -7.57
N ALA A 19 -3.70 3.30 -7.84
CA ALA A 19 -3.10 4.16 -8.86
C ALA A 19 -1.94 5.02 -8.30
N ILE A 20 -2.12 5.58 -7.12
CA ILE A 20 -1.16 6.50 -6.50
C ILE A 20 0.17 5.79 -6.19
N ILE A 21 0.13 4.56 -5.70
CA ILE A 21 1.31 3.76 -5.37
C ILE A 21 2.23 3.57 -6.59
N PRO A 22 1.78 2.99 -7.71
CA PRO A 22 2.66 2.84 -8.86
C PRO A 22 3.14 4.19 -9.43
N MET A 23 2.33 5.25 -9.38
CA MET A 23 2.77 6.58 -9.79
C MET A 23 3.89 7.13 -8.89
N ASN A 24 3.94 6.79 -7.60
CA ASN A 24 4.99 7.24 -6.69
C ASN A 24 6.22 6.32 -6.64
N LEU A 25 6.06 5.01 -6.87
CA LEU A 25 7.11 4.02 -6.64
C LEU A 25 7.73 3.43 -7.92
N ALA A 26 7.06 3.52 -9.07
CA ALA A 26 7.62 2.96 -10.30
C ALA A 26 8.96 3.61 -10.71
N GLY A 27 9.22 4.85 -10.28
CA GLY A 27 10.51 5.52 -10.47
C GLY A 27 11.67 4.92 -9.66
N LEU A 28 11.40 3.99 -8.72
CA LEU A 28 12.45 3.25 -8.00
C LEU A 28 13.19 2.25 -8.89
N ALA A 29 12.54 1.71 -9.93
CA ALA A 29 13.15 0.72 -10.79
C ALA A 29 14.22 1.35 -11.69
N ALA A 30 15.37 0.68 -11.81
CA ALA A 30 16.45 1.10 -12.70
C ALA A 30 16.06 1.01 -14.18
N GLN A 31 15.11 0.15 -14.53
CA GLN A 31 14.60 -0.04 -15.88
C GLN A 31 13.17 0.47 -15.99
N GLN A 32 12.85 1.08 -17.13
CA GLN A 32 11.50 1.58 -17.44
C GLN A 32 10.96 0.90 -18.70
N PRO A 33 9.67 0.53 -18.75
CA PRO A 33 8.72 0.59 -17.64
C PRO A 33 9.12 -0.34 -16.47
N ALA A 34 8.87 0.11 -15.25
CA ALA A 34 9.16 -0.62 -14.04
C ALA A 34 8.42 -1.96 -13.99
N THR A 35 9.03 -2.97 -13.38
CA THR A 35 8.29 -4.18 -12.97
C THR A 35 7.89 -4.05 -11.50
N VAL A 36 6.67 -4.47 -11.19
CA VAL A 36 6.10 -4.51 -9.85
C VAL A 36 5.52 -5.90 -9.59
N ASP A 37 5.82 -6.45 -8.42
CA ASP A 37 5.38 -7.78 -8.03
C ASP A 37 4.11 -7.72 -7.20
N PHE A 38 3.21 -8.69 -7.39
CA PHE A 38 1.98 -8.83 -6.63
C PHE A 38 1.78 -10.26 -6.13
N VAL A 39 1.22 -10.38 -4.92
CA VAL A 39 0.65 -11.64 -4.45
C VAL A 39 -0.87 -11.55 -4.55
N HIS A 40 -1.45 -12.38 -5.39
CA HIS A 40 -2.88 -12.38 -5.68
C HIS A 40 -3.60 -13.35 -4.75
N THR A 41 -4.21 -12.82 -3.69
CA THR A 41 -4.85 -13.60 -2.62
C THR A 41 -6.35 -13.40 -2.51
N GLY A 42 -6.94 -12.56 -3.38
CA GLY A 42 -8.37 -12.33 -3.37
C GLY A 42 -8.80 -11.19 -4.29
N SER A 43 -9.99 -10.70 -4.02
CA SER A 43 -10.66 -9.69 -4.85
C SER A 43 -9.96 -8.33 -4.82
N TRP A 44 -9.40 -7.93 -3.67
CA TRP A 44 -8.78 -6.60 -3.54
C TRP A 44 -7.39 -6.56 -4.19
N SER A 45 -6.56 -7.57 -3.97
CA SER A 45 -5.28 -7.70 -4.69
C SER A 45 -5.49 -7.81 -6.20
N GLY A 46 -6.58 -8.44 -6.65
CA GLY A 46 -6.95 -8.48 -8.07
C GLY A 46 -7.19 -7.08 -8.65
N LYS A 47 -7.94 -6.22 -7.95
CA LYS A 47 -8.16 -4.82 -8.36
C LYS A 47 -6.88 -3.99 -8.37
N SER A 48 -5.99 -4.24 -7.40
CA SER A 48 -4.69 -3.57 -7.35
C SER A 48 -3.82 -3.95 -8.55
N ILE A 49 -3.82 -5.23 -8.96
CA ILE A 49 -3.15 -5.73 -10.16
C ILE A 49 -3.66 -5.03 -11.42
N GLU A 50 -4.99 -5.00 -11.60
CA GLU A 50 -5.63 -4.38 -12.77
C GLU A 50 -5.29 -2.89 -12.88
N GLU A 51 -5.26 -2.17 -11.77
CA GLU A 51 -4.95 -0.74 -11.78
C GLU A 51 -3.46 -0.49 -12.01
N ALA A 52 -2.57 -1.21 -11.32
CA ALA A 52 -1.12 -1.06 -11.45
C ALA A 52 -0.62 -1.34 -12.87
N ALA A 53 -1.28 -2.24 -13.60
CA ALA A 53 -0.94 -2.58 -14.98
C ALA A 53 -1.07 -1.40 -15.98
N LYS A 54 -1.71 -0.30 -15.58
CA LYS A 54 -1.78 0.93 -16.37
C LYS A 54 -0.49 1.76 -16.29
N TYR A 55 0.34 1.52 -15.28
CA TYR A 55 1.51 2.34 -14.95
C TYR A 55 2.84 1.58 -15.00
N ALA A 56 2.79 0.25 -14.86
CA ALA A 56 3.97 -0.60 -14.76
C ALA A 56 3.74 -1.99 -15.35
N ASN A 57 4.81 -2.75 -15.57
CA ASN A 57 4.74 -4.17 -15.89
C ASN A 57 4.41 -4.93 -14.60
N VAL A 58 3.27 -5.62 -14.57
CA VAL A 58 2.87 -6.40 -13.39
C VAL A 58 3.33 -7.85 -13.54
N ASN A 59 4.07 -8.34 -12.55
CA ASN A 59 4.35 -9.74 -12.33
C ASN A 59 3.48 -10.25 -11.17
N VAL A 60 2.66 -11.27 -11.40
CA VAL A 60 1.93 -11.97 -10.33
C VAL A 60 2.86 -13.04 -9.78
N ALA A 61 3.62 -12.68 -8.74
CA ALA A 61 4.64 -13.53 -8.13
C ALA A 61 4.07 -14.81 -7.52
N ALA A 62 2.84 -14.74 -7.01
CA ALA A 62 2.09 -15.91 -6.55
C ALA A 62 0.58 -15.63 -6.60
N SER A 63 -0.23 -16.69 -6.71
CA SER A 63 -1.69 -16.57 -6.71
C SER A 63 -2.35 -17.78 -6.07
N SER A 64 -3.30 -17.56 -5.18
CA SER A 64 -4.18 -18.60 -4.64
C SER A 64 -5.50 -18.75 -5.41
N LYS A 65 -5.63 -18.14 -6.59
CA LYS A 65 -6.85 -18.18 -7.41
C LYS A 65 -7.29 -19.61 -7.76
N ALA A 66 -6.34 -20.48 -8.10
CA ALA A 66 -6.63 -21.88 -8.40
C ALA A 66 -7.19 -22.66 -7.20
N ALA A 67 -6.87 -22.21 -5.99
CA ALA A 67 -7.42 -22.72 -4.73
C ALA A 67 -8.62 -21.89 -4.23
N HIS A 68 -9.30 -21.14 -5.11
CA HIS A 68 -10.46 -20.30 -4.78
C HIS A 68 -10.21 -19.32 -3.62
N PHE A 69 -8.99 -18.78 -3.52
CA PHE A 69 -8.58 -17.83 -2.49
C PHE A 69 -8.83 -18.34 -1.05
N THR A 70 -8.48 -19.59 -0.77
CA THR A 70 -8.67 -20.18 0.57
C THR A 70 -7.47 -20.00 1.49
N GLY A 71 -6.41 -19.33 1.05
CA GLY A 71 -5.22 -19.08 1.85
C GLY A 71 -4.15 -18.31 1.11
N VAL A 72 -3.07 -18.00 1.83
CA VAL A 72 -1.88 -17.34 1.27
C VAL A 72 -0.94 -18.42 0.72
N PRO A 73 -0.43 -18.31 -0.54
CA PRO A 73 0.56 -19.21 -1.07
C PRO A 73 1.85 -19.18 -0.22
N PRO A 74 2.54 -20.32 0.00
CA PRO A 74 3.83 -20.34 0.70
C PRO A 74 4.85 -19.42 0.04
N VAL A 75 5.61 -18.65 0.82
CA VAL A 75 6.62 -17.71 0.30
C VAL A 75 7.66 -18.40 -0.58
N SER A 76 7.98 -19.67 -0.29
CA SER A 76 8.90 -20.48 -1.09
C SER A 76 8.44 -20.73 -2.54
N GLU A 77 7.16 -20.50 -2.84
CA GLU A 77 6.58 -20.66 -4.17
C GLU A 77 6.52 -19.34 -4.95
N TRP A 78 6.87 -18.20 -4.30
CA TRP A 78 6.75 -16.90 -4.94
C TRP A 78 7.88 -16.67 -5.97
N GLN A 79 7.49 -16.25 -7.16
CA GLN A 79 8.39 -15.94 -8.26
C GLN A 79 8.62 -14.43 -8.31
N LEU A 80 9.44 -13.93 -7.37
CA LEU A 80 9.77 -12.51 -7.28
C LEU A 80 10.70 -12.09 -8.40
N THR A 81 10.50 -10.87 -8.94
CA THR A 81 11.33 -10.28 -9.98
C THR A 81 12.54 -9.57 -9.35
N PRO A 82 13.78 -9.98 -9.71
CA PRO A 82 14.95 -9.24 -9.27
C PRO A 82 14.90 -7.78 -9.71
N GLY A 83 15.00 -6.85 -8.76
CA GLY A 83 14.96 -5.41 -9.04
C GLY A 83 13.56 -4.85 -9.31
N ALA A 84 12.49 -5.58 -8.97
CA ALA A 84 11.14 -5.02 -8.96
C ALA A 84 11.09 -3.76 -8.08
N ALA A 85 10.30 -2.75 -8.51
CA ALA A 85 10.16 -1.52 -7.74
C ALA A 85 9.55 -1.76 -6.36
N TYR A 86 8.59 -2.68 -6.27
CA TYR A 86 7.97 -3.09 -5.01
C TYR A 86 7.26 -4.44 -5.15
N LEU A 87 6.95 -5.04 -4.02
CA LEU A 87 6.07 -6.18 -3.85
C LEU A 87 4.79 -5.72 -3.15
N HIS A 88 3.63 -5.87 -3.80
CA HIS A 88 2.33 -5.53 -3.21
C HIS A 88 1.65 -6.76 -2.62
N ILE A 89 1.12 -6.61 -1.40
CA ILE A 89 0.26 -7.58 -0.74
C ILE A 89 -0.99 -6.89 -0.19
N CYS A 90 -2.15 -7.54 -0.30
CA CYS A 90 -3.33 -7.20 0.48
C CYS A 90 -3.31 -8.06 1.73
N THR A 91 -3.01 -7.45 2.88
CA THR A 91 -2.75 -8.21 4.11
C THR A 91 -4.02 -8.82 4.72
N ASN A 92 -5.20 -8.31 4.32
CA ASN A 92 -6.48 -8.91 4.67
C ASN A 92 -7.50 -8.73 3.53
N GLU A 93 -7.76 -9.79 2.81
CA GLU A 93 -8.79 -9.86 1.77
C GLU A 93 -10.17 -10.00 2.42
N THR A 94 -10.85 -8.89 2.63
CA THR A 94 -12.10 -8.81 3.41
C THR A 94 -13.22 -9.67 2.83
N ILE A 95 -13.28 -9.80 1.51
CA ILE A 95 -14.34 -10.57 0.81
C ILE A 95 -14.05 -12.07 0.91
N ASP A 96 -12.79 -12.44 0.67
CA ASP A 96 -12.38 -13.85 0.55
C ASP A 96 -11.97 -14.44 1.91
N GLY A 97 -11.76 -13.60 2.93
CA GLY A 97 -11.41 -14.00 4.29
C GLY A 97 -9.97 -14.52 4.44
N VAL A 98 -9.07 -14.07 3.57
CA VAL A 98 -7.65 -14.47 3.60
C VAL A 98 -6.83 -13.39 4.27
N GLU A 99 -6.03 -13.76 5.26
CA GLU A 99 -5.23 -12.82 6.04
C GLU A 99 -3.77 -13.28 6.16
N PHE A 100 -2.84 -12.33 6.02
CA PHE A 100 -1.44 -12.51 6.40
C PHE A 100 -1.30 -12.29 7.91
N GLN A 101 -0.88 -13.32 8.63
CA GLN A 101 -0.69 -13.23 10.07
C GLN A 101 0.57 -12.45 10.47
N GLN A 102 1.53 -12.36 9.55
CA GLN A 102 2.80 -11.63 9.71
C GLN A 102 3.32 -11.16 8.35
N ALA A 103 4.28 -10.24 8.36
CA ALA A 103 4.97 -9.84 7.13
C ALA A 103 5.66 -11.06 6.48
N PRO A 104 5.59 -11.20 5.14
CA PRO A 104 6.22 -12.31 4.46
C PRO A 104 7.77 -12.21 4.55
N ALA A 105 8.43 -13.35 4.78
CA ALA A 105 9.89 -13.44 4.79
C ALA A 105 10.43 -13.45 3.36
N VAL A 106 10.57 -12.25 2.76
CA VAL A 106 11.09 -12.04 1.40
C VAL A 106 12.57 -11.64 1.43
N PRO A 107 13.30 -11.71 0.28
CA PRO A 107 14.69 -11.30 0.21
C PRO A 107 14.92 -9.87 0.72
N ALA A 108 16.07 -9.67 1.39
CA ALA A 108 16.47 -8.35 1.89
C ALA A 108 16.50 -7.32 0.74
N GLY A 109 16.02 -6.12 1.03
CA GLY A 109 15.92 -5.03 0.04
C GLY A 109 14.60 -5.02 -0.76
N THR A 110 13.74 -6.04 -0.61
CA THR A 110 12.40 -6.00 -1.22
C THR A 110 11.55 -4.94 -0.52
N THR A 111 11.05 -3.97 -1.27
CA THR A 111 10.11 -2.96 -0.76
C THR A 111 8.70 -3.56 -0.71
N ILE A 112 8.19 -3.85 0.48
CA ILE A 112 6.82 -4.37 0.65
C ILE A 112 5.85 -3.20 0.74
N VAL A 113 4.80 -3.24 -0.09
CA VAL A 113 3.64 -2.35 -0.05
C VAL A 113 2.45 -3.15 0.45
N ALA A 114 1.85 -2.71 1.55
CA ALA A 114 0.79 -3.45 2.24
C ALA A 114 -0.52 -2.67 2.28
N ASP A 115 -1.56 -3.19 1.60
CA ASP A 115 -2.94 -2.76 1.86
C ASP A 115 -3.41 -3.36 3.17
N MET A 116 -3.56 -2.52 4.18
CA MET A 116 -4.08 -2.89 5.51
C MET A 116 -5.47 -2.30 5.80
N SER A 117 -6.19 -1.84 4.78
CA SER A 117 -7.44 -1.09 4.94
C SER A 117 -8.44 -1.75 5.89
N SER A 118 -8.54 -3.07 5.91
CA SER A 118 -9.57 -3.76 6.69
C SER A 118 -9.15 -4.15 8.10
N HIS A 119 -7.84 -4.14 8.42
CA HIS A 119 -7.37 -4.55 9.74
C HIS A 119 -6.26 -3.67 10.35
N ILE A 120 -5.92 -2.55 9.71
CA ILE A 120 -4.97 -1.58 10.28
C ILE A 120 -5.41 -1.20 11.71
N LEU A 121 -4.45 -1.12 12.63
CA LEU A 121 -4.68 -0.85 14.06
C LEU A 121 -5.44 -1.95 14.84
N SER A 122 -5.72 -3.11 14.25
CA SER A 122 -6.35 -4.21 14.97
C SER A 122 -5.38 -5.02 15.83
N ARG A 123 -4.08 -4.90 15.58
CA ARG A 123 -2.99 -5.55 16.33
C ARG A 123 -1.69 -4.77 16.18
N VAL A 124 -0.75 -5.05 17.07
CA VAL A 124 0.62 -4.53 16.99
C VAL A 124 1.34 -5.18 15.81
N ILE A 125 1.98 -4.36 14.98
CA ILE A 125 2.83 -4.79 13.86
C ILE A 125 4.19 -4.10 13.94
N ASP A 126 5.21 -4.72 13.35
CA ASP A 126 6.49 -4.06 13.13
C ASP A 126 6.47 -3.32 11.79
N VAL A 127 6.27 -2.00 11.85
CA VAL A 127 6.19 -1.12 10.69
C VAL A 127 7.48 -1.18 9.85
N SER A 128 8.64 -1.43 10.47
CA SER A 128 9.93 -1.45 9.79
C SER A 128 10.07 -2.55 8.73
N GLN A 129 9.20 -3.57 8.77
CA GLN A 129 9.16 -4.63 7.77
C GLN A 129 8.52 -4.21 6.44
N TYR A 130 7.91 -3.03 6.38
CA TYR A 130 7.19 -2.53 5.21
C TYR A 130 7.84 -1.25 4.70
N GLY A 131 7.91 -1.09 3.38
CA GLY A 131 8.25 0.20 2.78
C GLY A 131 7.07 1.14 2.80
N VAL A 132 5.86 0.62 2.54
CA VAL A 132 4.61 1.36 2.56
C VAL A 132 3.51 0.53 3.21
N ILE A 133 2.76 1.16 4.09
CA ILE A 133 1.48 0.66 4.61
C ILE A 133 0.42 1.68 4.23
N PHE A 134 -0.72 1.24 3.74
CA PHE A 134 -1.84 2.13 3.50
C PHE A 134 -3.18 1.52 3.92
N GLY A 135 -4.15 2.39 4.14
CA GLY A 135 -5.50 1.97 4.47
C GLY A 135 -6.54 3.06 4.24
N GLY A 136 -7.63 2.70 3.58
CA GLY A 136 -8.84 3.51 3.56
C GLY A 136 -9.51 3.51 4.93
N ALA A 137 -9.88 4.68 5.44
CA ALA A 137 -10.37 4.84 6.81
C ALA A 137 -11.72 4.16 7.10
N GLN A 138 -12.54 3.94 6.08
CA GLN A 138 -13.96 3.51 6.20
C GLN A 138 -14.19 2.16 6.89
N LYS A 139 -13.15 1.43 7.25
CA LYS A 139 -13.26 0.15 7.97
C LYS A 139 -12.88 0.31 9.44
N ASN A 140 -11.60 0.41 9.75
CA ASN A 140 -11.13 0.38 11.14
C ASN A 140 -10.57 1.71 11.68
N ILE A 141 -10.42 2.73 10.84
CA ILE A 141 -9.85 4.04 11.25
C ILE A 141 -10.95 5.06 11.55
N GLY A 142 -11.98 5.14 10.68
CA GLY A 142 -13.01 6.18 10.80
C GLY A 142 -13.95 6.24 9.58
N PRO A 143 -14.49 7.41 9.24
CA PRO A 143 -15.41 7.56 8.11
C PRO A 143 -14.69 7.48 6.76
N ALA A 144 -15.44 7.17 5.70
CA ALA A 144 -14.96 7.23 4.33
C ALA A 144 -14.47 8.65 3.96
N GLY A 145 -13.53 8.72 3.00
CA GLY A 145 -12.99 9.99 2.50
C GLY A 145 -11.56 10.28 2.98
N LEU A 146 -11.10 9.61 4.02
CA LEU A 146 -9.70 9.66 4.48
C LEU A 146 -8.97 8.38 4.06
N THR A 147 -7.73 8.53 3.61
CA THR A 147 -6.76 7.46 3.41
C THR A 147 -5.52 7.76 4.22
N VAL A 148 -5.00 6.79 4.94
CA VAL A 148 -3.72 6.89 5.65
C VAL A 148 -2.66 6.14 4.89
N VAL A 149 -1.52 6.79 4.64
CA VAL A 149 -0.33 6.18 4.04
C VAL A 149 0.83 6.37 5.01
N ILE A 150 1.51 5.30 5.35
CA ILE A 150 2.74 5.29 6.14
C ILE A 150 3.85 4.87 5.17
N VAL A 151 4.73 5.78 4.81
CA VAL A 151 5.77 5.58 3.81
C VAL A 151 7.15 5.84 4.38
N ARG A 152 8.10 4.96 4.08
CA ARG A 152 9.50 5.14 4.48
C ARG A 152 10.13 6.29 3.67
N GLU A 153 10.87 7.17 4.31
CA GLU A 153 11.39 8.42 3.72
C GLU A 153 12.26 8.21 2.48
N ASP A 154 13.04 7.13 2.43
CA ASP A 154 13.91 6.81 1.29
C ASP A 154 13.14 6.48 -0.01
N LEU A 155 11.84 6.24 0.11
CA LEU A 155 10.95 5.97 -1.03
C LEU A 155 10.32 7.23 -1.63
N LEU A 156 10.48 8.39 -0.99
CA LEU A 156 9.99 9.66 -1.50
C LEU A 156 10.87 10.17 -2.67
N GLY A 157 10.35 11.08 -3.48
CA GLY A 157 11.06 11.68 -4.60
C GLY A 157 11.24 10.76 -5.80
N LYS A 158 10.40 9.75 -5.95
CA LYS A 158 10.42 8.78 -7.05
C LYS A 158 9.16 8.80 -7.91
N ALA A 159 8.33 9.82 -7.74
CA ALA A 159 7.09 9.95 -8.49
C ALA A 159 7.35 10.06 -10.01
N LEU A 160 6.52 9.38 -10.78
CA LEU A 160 6.51 9.50 -12.23
C LEU A 160 6.04 10.90 -12.65
N PRO A 161 6.50 11.45 -13.81
CA PRO A 161 6.08 12.77 -14.29
C PRO A 161 4.56 12.93 -14.48
N ILE A 162 3.84 11.83 -14.62
CA ILE A 162 2.39 11.84 -14.78
C ILE A 162 1.65 11.93 -13.42
N CYS A 163 2.36 11.80 -12.29
CA CYS A 163 1.74 11.86 -10.97
C CYS A 163 1.23 13.28 -10.71
N PRO A 164 -0.07 13.47 -10.45
CA PRO A 164 -0.57 14.79 -10.06
C PRO A 164 0.04 15.24 -8.75
N SER A 165 0.36 16.54 -8.61
CA SER A 165 0.98 17.11 -7.40
C SER A 165 0.21 16.80 -6.11
N ALA A 166 -1.12 16.70 -6.18
CA ALA A 166 -1.95 16.36 -5.02
C ALA A 166 -1.78 14.90 -4.55
N PHE A 167 -1.14 14.05 -5.34
CA PHE A 167 -0.88 12.63 -5.06
C PHE A 167 0.61 12.30 -5.03
N ASP A 168 1.48 13.26 -5.31
CA ASP A 168 2.93 13.11 -5.10
C ASP A 168 3.24 13.13 -3.61
N TRP A 169 3.66 12.01 -3.08
CA TRP A 169 3.91 11.84 -1.64
C TRP A 169 4.99 12.78 -1.12
N THR A 170 5.94 13.23 -1.95
CA THR A 170 6.96 14.21 -1.56
C THR A 170 6.29 15.56 -1.29
N ILE A 171 5.47 16.03 -2.23
CA ILE A 171 4.75 17.30 -2.09
C ILE A 171 3.77 17.24 -0.91
N VAL A 172 3.05 16.13 -0.78
CA VAL A 172 2.13 15.91 0.34
C VAL A 172 2.86 15.93 1.68
N ALA A 173 4.04 15.28 1.77
CA ALA A 173 4.85 15.26 2.99
C ALA A 173 5.40 16.65 3.36
N GLU A 174 5.93 17.40 2.37
CA GLU A 174 6.44 18.77 2.56
C GLU A 174 5.37 19.74 3.05
N HIS A 175 4.10 19.48 2.74
CA HIS A 175 2.96 20.31 3.15
C HIS A 175 2.17 19.71 4.31
N GLU A 176 2.71 18.74 5.05
CA GLU A 176 2.06 18.09 6.20
C GLU A 176 0.64 17.62 5.87
N SER A 177 0.47 17.04 4.67
CA SER A 177 -0.81 16.57 4.09
C SER A 177 -1.84 17.67 3.80
N MET A 178 -1.43 18.93 3.79
CA MET A 178 -2.30 20.10 3.56
C MET A 178 -1.97 20.84 2.25
N TYR A 179 -1.39 20.17 1.26
CA TYR A 179 -1.16 20.74 -0.07
C TYR A 179 -2.48 21.20 -0.73
N ASN A 180 -3.54 20.44 -0.57
CA ASN A 180 -4.91 20.86 -0.85
C ASN A 180 -5.76 20.70 0.43
N THR A 181 -6.97 21.22 0.44
CA THR A 181 -7.87 21.10 1.59
C THR A 181 -8.08 19.65 1.98
N PRO A 182 -7.65 19.21 3.17
CA PRO A 182 -7.77 17.83 3.60
C PRO A 182 -9.20 17.48 4.02
N PRO A 183 -9.56 16.19 4.12
CA PRO A 183 -10.86 15.74 4.63
C PRO A 183 -10.96 15.95 6.15
N THR A 184 -11.06 17.22 6.57
CA THR A 184 -10.92 17.70 7.95
C THR A 184 -11.78 16.93 8.95
N TYR A 185 -13.07 16.72 8.62
CA TYR A 185 -13.97 15.96 9.49
C TYR A 185 -13.54 14.50 9.63
N GLY A 186 -13.10 13.87 8.53
CA GLY A 186 -12.58 12.49 8.54
C GLY A 186 -11.33 12.36 9.42
N ILE A 187 -10.41 13.33 9.33
CA ILE A 187 -9.19 13.38 10.16
C ILE A 187 -9.56 13.58 11.64
N TYR A 188 -10.51 14.47 11.95
CA TYR A 188 -10.97 14.70 13.32
C TYR A 188 -11.54 13.42 13.95
N ILE A 189 -12.43 12.72 13.25
CA ILE A 189 -13.01 11.46 13.75
C ILE A 189 -11.94 10.36 13.88
N ALA A 190 -11.04 10.24 12.90
CA ALA A 190 -9.93 9.28 12.98
C ALA A 190 -9.03 9.57 14.20
N GLY A 191 -8.77 10.86 14.49
CA GLY A 191 -8.04 11.28 15.69
C GLY A 191 -8.70 10.82 16.99
N LEU A 192 -10.04 10.85 17.07
CA LEU A 192 -10.76 10.31 18.22
C LEU A 192 -10.64 8.78 18.34
N VAL A 193 -10.65 8.08 17.21
CA VAL A 193 -10.42 6.63 17.18
C VAL A 193 -9.01 6.29 17.64
N PHE A 194 -7.99 7.03 17.18
CA PHE A 194 -6.60 6.82 17.60
C PHE A 194 -6.39 7.07 19.12
N GLN A 195 -7.15 8.00 19.71
CA GLN A 195 -7.11 8.24 21.15
C GLN A 195 -7.83 7.16 21.95
N TRP A 196 -8.81 6.50 21.35
CA TRP A 196 -9.58 5.43 22.00
C TRP A 196 -8.81 4.10 22.01
N LEU A 197 -7.97 3.82 21.00
CA LEU A 197 -7.13 2.62 20.90
C LEU A 197 -5.95 2.66 21.87
#